data_39f59270ebc0fdf424a1df925aaf12cd
#
_entry.id   39f59270ebc0fdf424a1df925aaf12cd
#
_cell.length_a   1.000
_cell.length_b   1.000
_cell.length_c   1.000
_cell.angle_alpha   90.00
_cell.angle_beta   90.00
_cell.angle_gamma   90.00
#
_symmetry.space_group_name_H-M   'P 1'
#
loop_
_entity.id
_entity.type
_entity.pdbx_description
1 polymer ?
#
loop_
_entity_poly.entity_id
_entity_poly.type
_entity_poly.pdbx_seq_one_letter_code
_entity_poly.pdbx_strand_id
1 'polypeptide(L)'
;MNEQDIIKKMRADNFVVNNGVVLRAINIGRVNYNKISSLCRALEPDIEKAEFTDCINYLSESGFIILRRCSDKQPANISDDDFDNIEAKVSPKGIKLLAGKLTDSCIRA
;
A
#
# COMPACT_ATOMS: atom_id res chain seq x y z
N MET A 1 -20.50 19.31 14.14
CA MET A 1 -19.71 18.07 13.94
C MET A 1 -19.32 17.54 15.31
N ASN A 2 -19.65 16.30 15.61
CA ASN A 2 -19.32 15.70 16.90
C ASN A 2 -17.91 15.05 16.83
N GLU A 3 -17.45 14.58 17.98
CA GLU A 3 -16.12 13.96 18.12
C GLU A 3 -15.95 12.73 17.21
N GLN A 4 -16.99 11.91 17.06
CA GLN A 4 -16.98 10.72 16.21
C GLN A 4 -16.76 11.07 14.73
N ASP A 5 -17.39 12.15 14.26
CA ASP A 5 -17.26 12.59 12.87
C ASP A 5 -15.87 13.14 12.60
N ILE A 6 -15.28 13.82 13.57
CA ILE A 6 -13.91 14.35 13.48
C ILE A 6 -12.93 13.19 13.37
N ILE A 7 -13.06 12.16 14.21
CA ILE A 7 -12.19 10.98 14.19
C ILE A 7 -12.31 10.25 12.86
N LYS A 8 -13.52 10.07 12.33
CA LYS A 8 -13.75 9.43 11.03
C LYS A 8 -13.04 10.19 9.91
N LYS A 9 -13.15 11.50 9.91
CA LYS A 9 -12.52 12.34 8.88
C LYS A 9 -11.00 12.23 8.95
N MET A 10 -10.42 12.29 10.16
CA MET A 10 -8.98 12.15 10.35
C MET A 10 -8.45 10.81 9.83
N ARG A 11 -9.17 9.71 10.12
CA ARG A 11 -8.80 8.39 9.64
C ARG A 11 -8.85 8.29 8.11
N ALA A 12 -9.89 8.88 7.50
CA ALA A 12 -10.03 8.90 6.05
C ALA A 12 -8.89 9.70 5.40
N ASP A 13 -8.56 10.87 5.96
CA ASP A 13 -7.46 11.71 5.47
C ASP A 13 -6.12 10.99 5.59
N ASN A 14 -5.87 10.31 6.72
CA ASN A 14 -4.66 9.53 6.94
C ASN A 14 -4.55 8.36 5.94
N PHE A 15 -5.65 7.70 5.65
CA PHE A 15 -5.69 6.60 4.67
C PHE A 15 -5.23 7.08 3.29
N VAL A 16 -5.74 8.23 2.84
CA VAL A 16 -5.38 8.82 1.54
C VAL A 16 -3.88 9.15 1.49
N VAL A 17 -3.35 9.77 2.53
CA VAL A 17 -1.93 10.11 2.64
C VAL A 17 -1.07 8.84 2.70
N ASN A 18 -1.46 7.89 3.55
CA ASN A 18 -0.73 6.65 3.75
C ASN A 18 -0.64 5.81 2.48
N ASN A 19 -1.72 5.75 1.69
CA ASN A 19 -1.71 5.05 0.41
C ASN A 19 -0.64 5.62 -0.52
N GLY A 20 -0.51 6.94 -0.58
CA GLY A 20 0.53 7.60 -1.37
C GLY A 20 1.94 7.28 -0.86
N VAL A 21 2.14 7.32 0.45
CA VAL A 21 3.43 7.01 1.09
C VAL A 21 3.83 5.56 0.80
N VAL A 22 2.92 4.61 1.01
CA VAL A 22 3.18 3.18 0.78
C VAL A 22 3.50 2.93 -0.70
N LEU A 23 2.73 3.50 -1.60
CA LEU A 23 2.96 3.33 -3.04
C LEU A 23 4.33 3.85 -3.46
N ARG A 24 4.72 5.03 -2.98
CA ARG A 24 6.05 5.61 -3.25
C ARG A 24 7.17 4.77 -2.64
N ALA A 25 6.97 4.23 -1.44
CA ALA A 25 7.95 3.37 -0.79
C ALA A 25 8.21 2.09 -1.60
N ILE A 26 7.16 1.45 -2.08
CA ILE A 26 7.27 0.28 -2.96
C ILE A 26 8.01 0.63 -4.24
N ASN A 27 7.76 1.83 -4.79
CA ASN A 27 8.36 2.27 -6.04
C ASN A 27 9.86 2.58 -5.93
N ILE A 28 10.40 2.75 -4.73
CA ILE A 28 11.85 2.94 -4.55
C ILE A 28 12.62 1.75 -5.14
N GLY A 29 12.13 0.55 -4.96
CA GLY A 29 12.73 -0.67 -5.53
C GLY A 29 12.39 -0.90 -7.01
N ARG A 30 11.46 -0.15 -7.57
CA ARG A 30 11.02 -0.19 -8.98
C ARG A 30 10.80 -1.57 -9.57
N VAL A 31 11.79 -2.07 -10.34
CA VAL A 31 11.66 -3.33 -11.09
C VAL A 31 11.68 -4.58 -10.21
N ASN A 32 12.04 -4.44 -8.95
CA ASN A 32 12.16 -5.56 -8.03
C ASN A 32 10.93 -5.68 -7.14
N TYR A 33 10.61 -6.91 -6.74
CA TYR A 33 9.65 -7.14 -5.66
C TYR A 33 10.32 -6.89 -4.32
N ASN A 34 9.60 -6.28 -3.40
CA ASN A 34 10.08 -5.95 -2.06
C ASN A 34 9.17 -6.60 -1.01
N LYS A 35 9.75 -7.21 0.01
CA LYS A 35 8.98 -7.83 1.10
C LYS A 35 8.14 -6.77 1.81
N ILE A 36 6.84 -7.02 1.95
CA ILE A 36 5.96 -6.07 2.63
C ILE A 36 6.28 -5.97 4.12
N SER A 37 6.78 -7.03 4.75
CA SER A 37 7.23 -6.97 6.16
C SER A 37 8.38 -5.99 6.36
N SER A 38 9.32 -5.94 5.42
CA SER A 38 10.44 -4.98 5.46
C SER A 38 9.96 -3.55 5.26
N LEU A 39 9.04 -3.33 4.33
CA LEU A 39 8.43 -2.03 4.09
C LEU A 39 7.65 -1.54 5.31
N CYS A 40 6.89 -2.43 5.93
CA CYS A 40 6.12 -2.12 7.14
C CYS A 40 7.04 -1.63 8.27
N ARG A 41 8.15 -2.34 8.51
CA ARG A 41 9.13 -1.92 9.52
C ARG A 41 9.78 -0.59 9.18
N ALA A 42 10.09 -0.35 7.93
CA ALA A 42 10.70 0.90 7.49
C ALA A 42 9.77 2.11 7.68
N LEU A 43 8.46 1.91 7.63
CA LEU A 43 7.47 2.97 7.77
C LEU A 43 6.98 3.17 9.21
N GLU A 44 7.34 2.29 10.15
CA GLU A 44 7.05 2.48 11.56
C GLU A 44 8.00 3.57 12.12
N PRO A 45 7.56 4.35 13.09
CA PRO A 45 6.25 4.38 13.73
C PRO A 45 5.20 5.24 13.01
N ASP A 46 5.52 5.84 11.88
CA ASP A 46 4.64 6.79 11.19
C ASP A 46 3.36 6.13 10.68
N ILE A 47 3.46 4.87 10.23
CA ILE A 47 2.30 4.09 9.79
C ILE A 47 2.30 2.78 10.56
N GLU A 48 1.25 2.55 11.35
CA GLU A 48 1.09 1.30 12.11
C GLU A 48 0.79 0.13 11.18
N LYS A 49 1.09 -1.08 11.63
CA LYS A 49 0.91 -2.30 10.84
C LYS A 49 -0.52 -2.45 10.31
N ALA A 50 -1.53 -2.15 11.14
CA ALA A 50 -2.94 -2.24 10.72
C ALA A 50 -3.23 -1.26 9.59
N GLU A 51 -2.75 -0.03 9.68
CA GLU A 51 -2.91 0.99 8.64
C GLU A 51 -2.14 0.60 7.37
N PHE A 52 -0.94 0.08 7.52
CA PHE A 52 -0.12 -0.41 6.41
C PHE A 52 -0.83 -1.54 5.66
N THR A 53 -1.40 -2.50 6.41
CA THR A 53 -2.14 -3.63 5.84
C THR A 53 -3.35 -3.16 5.04
N ASP A 54 -4.09 -2.17 5.55
CA ASP A 54 -5.21 -1.56 4.83
C ASP A 54 -4.76 -0.93 3.51
N CYS A 55 -3.63 -0.25 3.51
CA CYS A 55 -3.05 0.34 2.30
C CYS A 55 -2.66 -0.72 1.28
N ILE A 56 -1.98 -1.79 1.72
CA ILE A 56 -1.61 -2.90 0.84
C ILE A 56 -2.85 -3.53 0.21
N ASN A 57 -3.90 -3.74 1.00
CA ASN A 57 -5.16 -4.29 0.49
C ASN A 57 -5.77 -3.37 -0.57
N TYR A 58 -5.92 -2.08 -0.27
CA TYR A 58 -6.50 -1.12 -1.20
C TYR A 58 -5.69 -1.03 -2.50
N LEU A 59 -4.39 -0.88 -2.38
CA LEU A 59 -3.50 -0.71 -3.54
C LEU A 59 -3.49 -1.96 -4.43
N SER A 60 -3.48 -3.16 -3.84
CA SER A 60 -3.51 -4.40 -4.62
C SER A 60 -4.86 -4.65 -5.28
N GLU A 61 -5.96 -4.47 -4.54
CA GLU A 61 -7.30 -4.66 -5.08
C GLU A 61 -7.64 -3.63 -6.18
N SER A 62 -7.08 -2.44 -6.08
CA SER A 62 -7.25 -1.39 -7.09
C SER A 62 -6.29 -1.53 -8.28
N GLY A 63 -5.37 -2.50 -8.23
CA GLY A 63 -4.46 -2.78 -9.33
C GLY A 63 -3.23 -1.87 -9.41
N PHE A 64 -2.91 -1.12 -8.36
CA PHE A 64 -1.75 -0.22 -8.35
C PHE A 64 -0.45 -0.94 -7.95
N ILE A 65 -0.56 -2.06 -7.27
CA ILE A 65 0.57 -2.91 -6.92
C ILE A 65 0.23 -4.37 -7.23
N ILE A 66 1.27 -5.18 -7.38
CA ILE A 66 1.17 -6.61 -7.61
C ILE A 66 1.76 -7.31 -6.39
N LEU A 67 1.00 -8.26 -5.82
CA LEU A 67 1.44 -9.08 -4.71
C LEU A 67 1.73 -10.49 -5.18
N ARG A 68 2.81 -11.09 -4.66
CA ARG A 68 3.11 -12.49 -4.89
C ARG A 68 3.77 -13.10 -3.65
N ARG A 69 3.72 -14.42 -3.55
CA ARG A 69 4.42 -15.12 -2.46
C ARG A 69 5.92 -15.16 -2.74
N CYS A 70 6.72 -14.92 -1.69
CA CYS A 70 8.18 -15.02 -1.80
C CYS A 70 8.62 -16.45 -2.10
N SER A 71 7.93 -17.44 -1.54
CA SER A 71 8.32 -18.85 -1.60
C SER A 71 8.22 -19.46 -2.99
N ASP A 72 7.10 -19.25 -3.70
CA ASP A 72 6.82 -19.89 -4.99
C ASP A 72 6.54 -18.91 -6.14
N LYS A 73 6.58 -17.61 -5.85
CA LYS A 73 6.34 -16.53 -6.82
C LYS A 73 4.92 -16.53 -7.40
N GLN A 74 3.98 -17.23 -6.78
CA GLN A 74 2.58 -17.25 -7.21
C GLN A 74 1.83 -16.02 -6.67
N PRO A 75 0.74 -15.60 -7.32
CA PRO A 75 -0.05 -14.47 -6.84
C PRO A 75 -0.47 -14.63 -5.39
N ALA A 76 -0.39 -13.55 -4.64
CA ALA A 76 -0.70 -13.53 -3.21
C ALA A 76 -1.84 -12.58 -2.90
N ASN A 77 -2.49 -12.80 -1.76
CA ASN A 77 -3.57 -11.97 -1.25
C ASN A 77 -3.28 -11.68 0.22
N ILE A 78 -3.45 -10.42 0.63
CA ILE A 78 -3.14 -9.99 2.00
C ILE A 78 -4.00 -10.68 3.06
N SER A 79 -5.20 -11.14 2.70
CA SER A 79 -6.10 -11.81 3.64
C SER A 79 -5.84 -13.31 3.79
N ASP A 80 -5.27 -13.95 2.76
CA ASP A 80 -5.14 -15.40 2.69
C ASP A 80 -3.72 -15.90 2.92
N ASP A 81 -2.73 -15.08 2.61
CA ASP A 81 -1.32 -15.48 2.66
C ASP A 81 -0.63 -14.94 3.91
N ASP A 82 0.46 -15.59 4.30
CA ASP A 82 1.27 -15.15 5.42
C ASP A 82 1.95 -13.82 5.07
N PHE A 83 1.74 -12.81 5.93
CA PHE A 83 2.30 -11.48 5.78
C PHE A 83 3.82 -11.50 5.52
N ASP A 84 4.54 -12.39 6.20
CA ASP A 84 6.00 -12.50 6.04
C ASP A 84 6.41 -13.20 4.73
N ASN A 85 5.46 -13.79 4.02
CA ASN A 85 5.70 -14.50 2.75
C ASN A 85 5.17 -13.72 1.54
N ILE A 86 4.88 -12.43 1.70
CA ILE A 86 4.36 -11.59 0.60
C ILE A 86 5.40 -10.56 0.20
N GLU A 87 5.58 -10.40 -1.10
CA GLU A 87 6.38 -9.32 -1.67
C GLU A 87 5.56 -8.53 -2.69
N ALA A 88 5.88 -7.26 -2.86
CA ALA A 88 5.11 -6.33 -3.67
C ALA A 88 5.97 -5.57 -4.67
N LYS A 89 5.34 -5.22 -5.79
CA LYS A 89 5.92 -4.40 -6.85
C LYS A 89 4.85 -3.45 -7.36
N VAL A 90 5.24 -2.24 -7.76
CA VAL A 90 4.31 -1.29 -8.38
C VAL A 90 3.93 -1.80 -9.77
N SER A 91 2.63 -1.80 -10.06
CA SER A 91 2.10 -2.19 -11.38
C SER A 91 2.27 -1.06 -12.40
N PRO A 92 2.10 -1.33 -13.70
CA PRO A 92 2.05 -0.26 -14.71
C PRO A 92 1.03 0.83 -14.38
N LYS A 93 -0.12 0.46 -13.83
CA LYS A 93 -1.15 1.41 -13.41
C LYS A 93 -0.65 2.30 -12.26
N GLY A 94 0.06 1.71 -11.30
CA GLY A 94 0.68 2.46 -10.20
C GLY A 94 1.76 3.42 -10.69
N ILE A 95 2.55 3.01 -11.65
CA ILE A 95 3.57 3.86 -12.28
C ILE A 95 2.90 5.07 -12.97
N LYS A 96 1.82 4.85 -13.69
CA LYS A 96 1.06 5.93 -14.34
C LYS A 96 0.52 6.93 -13.31
N LEU A 97 0.03 6.44 -12.19
CA LEU A 97 -0.47 7.30 -11.12
C LEU A 97 0.66 8.16 -10.54
N LEU A 98 1.81 7.55 -10.24
CA LEU A 98 2.98 8.28 -9.72
C LEU A 98 3.55 9.27 -10.72
N ALA A 99 3.41 9.00 -12.01
CA ALA A 99 3.84 9.91 -13.09
C ALA A 99 2.83 11.04 -13.35
N GLY A 100 1.73 11.09 -12.62
CA GLY A 100 0.70 12.12 -12.78
C GLY A 100 -0.20 11.92 -13.99
N LYS A 101 -0.20 10.74 -14.61
CA LYS A 101 -1.02 10.42 -15.78
C LYS A 101 -2.36 9.79 -15.41
N LEU A 102 -2.55 9.51 -14.14
CA LEU A 102 -3.75 8.90 -13.59
C LEU A 102 -3.93 9.44 -12.18
N THR A 103 -5.17 9.61 -11.75
CA THR A 103 -5.47 10.04 -10.38
C THR A 103 -6.43 9.06 -9.72
N ASP A 104 -6.34 8.97 -8.39
CA ASP A 104 -7.26 8.20 -7.57
C ASP A 104 -7.58 9.03 -6.33
N SER A 105 -8.88 9.18 -6.02
CA SER A 105 -9.33 10.04 -4.92
C SER A 105 -8.85 9.57 -3.55
N CYS A 106 -8.46 8.29 -3.43
CA CYS A 106 -7.97 7.70 -2.18
C CYS A 106 -6.45 7.62 -2.11
N ILE A 107 -5.75 8.21 -3.07
CA ILE A 107 -4.27 8.19 -3.09
C ILE A 107 -3.75 9.61 -3.34
N ARG A 108 -3.05 10.12 -2.35
CA ARG A 108 -2.33 11.39 -2.50
C ARG A 108 -0.88 11.07 -2.88
N ALA A 109 -0.63 11.07 -4.17
CA ALA A 109 0.69 10.73 -4.71
C ALA A 109 1.60 11.95 -4.90
#